data_5e83a3646c9ab084e94cf22ed573d8b9
#
_entry.id   5e83a3646c9ab084e94cf22ed573d8b9
#
_cell.length_a   1.000
_cell.length_b   1.000
_cell.length_c   1.000
_cell.angle_alpha   90.00
_cell.angle_beta   90.00
_cell.angle_gamma   90.00
#
_symmetry.space_group_name_H-M   'P 1'
#
loop_
_entity.id
_entity.type
_entity.pdbx_description
1 polymer ?
#
loop_
_entity_poly.entity_id
_entity_poly.type
_entity_poly.pdbx_seq_one_letter_code
_entity_poly.pdbx_strand_id
1 'polypeptide(L)'
;MDIEDLLKPIIAQIINMMNKRVLLFVSGGAVNLKSIFETLASMKMLQYDVVMTEAAKKVIPEEYINNLNGRLIDCKVELTKAVKEDDIILVPMMTRNTLAKCATGIQDNLVTTGIAEALMMNKEVIAVKDSFDPQNPKNISLGFSKNPAYNKFVLGYQDVLTNFGMKFIDADGIKKAINGSFNINNEIIPNIEPINKTIVKEENVTPIVNKVTVSGKVLSGVLTTEDIIVAVNRSKEICVKEGALITPLAKDYIYNNKINVKYC
;
A
#
# COMPACT_ATOMS: atom_id res chain seq x y z
N MET A 1 -16.11 33.94 -21.65
CA MET A 1 -15.60 32.88 -20.75
C MET A 1 -14.94 33.58 -19.59
N ASP A 2 -15.53 33.49 -18.43
CA ASP A 2 -15.06 34.25 -17.27
C ASP A 2 -13.77 33.65 -16.75
N ILE A 3 -12.81 34.47 -16.36
CA ILE A 3 -11.51 34.01 -15.80
C ILE A 3 -11.75 33.10 -14.58
N GLU A 4 -12.81 33.40 -13.82
CA GLU A 4 -13.21 32.56 -12.68
C GLU A 4 -13.57 31.15 -13.08
N ASP A 5 -14.24 30.92 -14.21
CA ASP A 5 -14.63 29.59 -14.68
C ASP A 5 -13.44 28.76 -15.17
N LEU A 6 -12.36 29.44 -15.64
CA LEU A 6 -11.10 28.80 -16.00
C LEU A 6 -10.24 28.46 -14.76
N LEU A 7 -10.29 29.32 -13.74
CA LEU A 7 -9.48 29.13 -12.52
C LEU A 7 -10.07 28.08 -11.56
N LYS A 8 -11.40 27.98 -11.43
CA LYS A 8 -12.07 27.04 -10.52
C LYS A 8 -11.58 25.60 -10.67
N PRO A 9 -11.50 24.98 -11.88
CA PRO A 9 -11.03 23.61 -12.03
C PRO A 9 -9.54 23.48 -11.68
N ILE A 10 -8.72 24.48 -11.99
CA ILE A 10 -7.29 24.50 -11.66
C ILE A 10 -7.08 24.56 -10.14
N ILE A 11 -7.82 25.44 -9.46
CA ILE A 11 -7.77 25.56 -8.00
C ILE A 11 -8.26 24.26 -7.33
N ALA A 12 -9.36 23.67 -7.80
CA ALA A 12 -9.86 22.40 -7.29
C ALA A 12 -8.85 21.27 -7.46
N GLN A 13 -8.14 21.23 -8.59
CA GLN A 13 -7.08 20.27 -8.86
C GLN A 13 -5.88 20.48 -7.93
N ILE A 14 -5.45 21.72 -7.72
CA ILE A 14 -4.36 22.08 -6.79
C ILE A 14 -4.73 21.66 -5.36
N ILE A 15 -5.94 21.98 -4.88
CA ILE A 15 -6.41 21.62 -3.54
C ILE A 15 -6.44 20.10 -3.38
N ASN A 16 -6.89 19.35 -4.39
CA ASN A 16 -6.95 17.91 -4.38
C ASN A 16 -5.54 17.27 -4.30
N MET A 17 -4.54 17.89 -4.92
CA MET A 17 -3.14 17.44 -4.86
C MET A 17 -2.44 17.80 -3.53
N MET A 18 -2.75 18.97 -2.95
CA MET A 18 -2.06 19.45 -1.73
C MET A 18 -2.24 18.57 -0.50
N ASN A 19 -3.27 17.71 -0.48
CA ASN A 19 -3.56 16.79 0.63
C ASN A 19 -3.21 15.34 0.33
N LYS A 20 -2.57 15.07 -0.83
CA LYS A 20 -2.24 13.70 -1.22
C LYS A 20 -0.95 13.21 -0.59
N ARG A 21 -0.99 11.99 -0.09
CA ARG A 21 0.13 11.34 0.58
C ARG A 21 0.61 10.13 -0.21
N VAL A 22 1.91 10.00 -0.31
CA VAL A 22 2.58 8.91 -1.01
C VAL A 22 3.52 8.19 -0.05
N LEU A 23 3.25 6.92 0.21
CA LEU A 23 4.14 6.06 0.98
C LEU A 23 5.23 5.50 0.07
N LEU A 24 6.48 5.82 0.37
CA LEU A 24 7.65 5.37 -0.36
C LEU A 24 8.31 4.19 0.34
N PHE A 25 8.42 3.05 -0.35
CA PHE A 25 9.21 1.89 0.09
C PHE A 25 10.54 1.86 -0.66
N VAL A 26 11.63 2.22 0.01
CA VAL A 26 12.93 2.42 -0.61
C VAL A 26 13.89 1.29 -0.26
N SER A 27 14.34 0.53 -1.26
CA SER A 27 15.40 -0.48 -1.09
C SER A 27 16.74 0.00 -1.66
N GLY A 28 17.85 -0.67 -1.33
CA GLY A 28 19.22 -0.21 -1.59
C GLY A 28 19.67 -0.35 -3.05
N GLY A 29 18.87 0.10 -4.00
CA GLY A 29 19.23 0.18 -5.43
C GLY A 29 19.94 1.49 -5.76
N ALA A 30 20.72 1.48 -6.85
CA ALA A 30 21.44 2.67 -7.31
C ALA A 30 21.12 3.06 -8.77
N VAL A 31 20.35 2.23 -9.48
CA VAL A 31 20.00 2.48 -10.88
C VAL A 31 19.02 3.64 -10.95
N ASN A 32 19.38 4.66 -11.72
CA ASN A 32 18.59 5.88 -11.93
C ASN A 32 18.21 6.63 -10.64
N LEU A 33 18.96 6.41 -9.54
CA LEU A 33 18.74 7.01 -8.23
C LEU A 33 18.48 8.53 -8.32
N LYS A 34 19.41 9.27 -8.95
CA LYS A 34 19.34 10.72 -9.08
C LYS A 34 18.05 11.16 -9.78
N SER A 35 17.78 10.63 -10.95
CA SER A 35 16.60 10.98 -11.75
C SER A 35 15.29 10.69 -11.00
N ILE A 36 15.21 9.55 -10.30
CA ILE A 36 14.04 9.15 -9.53
C ILE A 36 13.77 10.17 -8.40
N PHE A 37 14.77 10.49 -7.58
CA PHE A 37 14.59 11.40 -6.46
C PHE A 37 14.39 12.85 -6.90
N GLU A 38 15.04 13.31 -7.98
CA GLU A 38 14.78 14.62 -8.57
C GLU A 38 13.32 14.72 -9.08
N THR A 39 12.81 13.65 -9.69
CA THR A 39 11.41 13.60 -10.13
C THR A 39 10.46 13.70 -8.95
N LEU A 40 10.66 12.93 -7.89
CA LEU A 40 9.84 12.98 -6.68
C LEU A 40 9.91 14.36 -6.01
N ALA A 41 11.11 14.93 -5.84
CA ALA A 41 11.31 16.26 -5.25
C ALA A 41 10.69 17.39 -6.07
N SER A 42 10.52 17.19 -7.40
CA SER A 42 9.83 18.17 -8.26
C SER A 42 8.31 18.25 -8.00
N MET A 43 7.72 17.22 -7.40
CA MET A 43 6.28 17.13 -7.11
C MET A 43 5.96 17.73 -5.73
N LYS A 44 6.27 19.02 -5.56
CA LYS A 44 6.25 19.75 -4.28
C LYS A 44 4.90 19.78 -3.54
N MET A 45 3.80 19.46 -4.20
CA MET A 45 2.47 19.43 -3.59
C MET A 45 2.15 18.13 -2.87
N LEU A 46 2.97 17.09 -3.07
CA LEU A 46 2.78 15.79 -2.43
C LEU A 46 3.46 15.75 -1.06
N GLN A 47 2.85 15.01 -0.15
CA GLN A 47 3.46 14.66 1.13
C GLN A 47 4.00 13.24 1.03
N TYR A 48 5.21 13.01 1.55
CA TYR A 48 5.85 11.72 1.49
C TYR A 48 6.02 11.12 2.89
N ASP A 49 5.59 9.87 3.06
CA ASP A 49 6.03 9.00 4.13
C ASP A 49 7.08 8.02 3.56
N VAL A 50 8.21 7.86 4.24
CA VAL A 50 9.35 7.14 3.69
C VAL A 50 9.74 5.99 4.62
N VAL A 51 9.80 4.77 4.08
CA VAL A 51 10.29 3.57 4.76
C VAL A 51 11.51 3.07 4.00
N MET A 52 12.62 2.87 4.68
CA MET A 52 13.88 2.46 4.05
C MET A 52 14.38 1.13 4.61
N THR A 53 14.95 0.30 3.74
CA THR A 53 15.76 -0.84 4.20
C THR A 53 17.10 -0.35 4.77
N GLU A 54 17.73 -1.15 5.63
CA GLU A 54 19.07 -0.85 6.14
C GLU A 54 20.12 -0.72 5.00
N ALA A 55 19.94 -1.45 3.91
CA ALA A 55 20.77 -1.30 2.72
C ALA A 55 20.53 0.06 2.02
N ALA A 56 19.28 0.53 1.98
CA ALA A 56 18.94 1.83 1.40
C ALA A 56 19.58 2.98 2.19
N LYS A 57 19.53 2.93 3.53
CA LYS A 57 20.16 3.95 4.40
C LYS A 57 21.67 4.10 4.17
N LYS A 58 22.35 3.02 3.73
CA LYS A 58 23.79 3.03 3.43
C LYS A 58 24.12 3.49 2.01
N VAL A 59 23.23 3.31 1.06
CA VAL A 59 23.45 3.54 -0.38
C VAL A 59 22.93 4.89 -0.84
N ILE A 60 21.81 5.34 -0.27
CA ILE A 60 21.12 6.55 -0.70
C ILE A 60 21.59 7.72 0.17
N PRO A 61 22.15 8.77 -0.42
CA PRO A 61 22.53 9.98 0.33
C PRO A 61 21.33 10.61 1.03
N GLU A 62 21.50 11.01 2.28
CA GLU A 62 20.44 11.61 3.11
C GLU A 62 19.82 12.86 2.46
N GLU A 63 20.60 13.60 1.67
CA GLU A 63 20.12 14.79 0.96
C GLU A 63 18.91 14.52 0.06
N TYR A 64 18.85 13.33 -0.57
CA TYR A 64 17.71 12.98 -1.42
C TYR A 64 16.43 12.80 -0.60
N ILE A 65 16.54 12.24 0.59
CA ILE A 65 15.40 12.04 1.49
C ILE A 65 14.96 13.39 2.09
N ASN A 66 15.94 14.21 2.51
CA ASN A 66 15.68 15.54 3.07
C ASN A 66 14.99 16.47 2.05
N ASN A 67 15.36 16.38 0.76
CA ASN A 67 14.73 17.16 -0.31
C ASN A 67 13.27 16.79 -0.57
N LEU A 68 12.81 15.64 -0.12
CA LEU A 68 11.39 15.26 -0.21
C LEU A 68 10.55 15.90 0.87
N ASN A 69 11.15 16.48 1.93
CA ASN A 69 10.46 16.92 3.15
C ASN A 69 9.52 15.81 3.72
N GLY A 70 9.92 14.55 3.53
CA GLY A 70 9.16 13.38 3.92
C GLY A 70 9.36 13.01 5.37
N ARG A 71 8.34 12.37 5.96
CA ARG A 71 8.45 11.76 7.28
C ARG A 71 9.07 10.38 7.17
N LEU A 72 10.17 10.13 7.90
CA LEU A 72 10.75 8.79 8.02
C LEU A 72 9.92 7.94 8.98
N ILE A 73 9.62 6.71 8.57
CA ILE A 73 8.94 5.69 9.37
C ILE A 73 9.93 4.55 9.63
N ASP A 74 10.16 4.24 10.90
CA ASP A 74 11.10 3.22 11.35
C ASP A 74 10.49 2.18 12.30
N CYS A 75 9.19 2.29 12.59
CA CYS A 75 8.48 1.34 13.42
C CYS A 75 7.23 0.76 12.73
N LYS A 76 6.85 -0.46 13.14
CA LYS A 76 5.74 -1.21 12.54
C LYS A 76 4.37 -0.54 12.74
N VAL A 77 4.15 0.10 13.89
CA VAL A 77 2.85 0.72 14.20
C VAL A 77 2.57 1.89 13.24
N GLU A 78 3.57 2.75 13.04
CA GLU A 78 3.46 3.87 12.10
C GLU A 78 3.38 3.39 10.66
N LEU A 79 4.12 2.33 10.30
CA LEU A 79 4.05 1.69 8.99
C LEU A 79 2.63 1.25 8.67
N THR A 80 1.99 0.45 9.54
CA THR A 80 0.63 -0.05 9.31
C THR A 80 -0.38 1.10 9.21
N LYS A 81 -0.17 2.19 9.98
CA LYS A 81 -1.00 3.39 9.87
C LYS A 81 -0.81 4.06 8.51
N ALA A 82 0.43 4.28 8.05
CA ALA A 82 0.72 4.89 6.76
C ALA A 82 0.19 4.04 5.59
N VAL A 83 0.33 2.70 5.62
CA VAL A 83 -0.24 1.82 4.60
C VAL A 83 -1.76 1.98 4.48
N LYS A 84 -2.47 2.24 5.60
CA LYS A 84 -3.93 2.47 5.59
C LYS A 84 -4.30 3.85 5.06
N GLU A 85 -3.58 4.88 5.50
CA GLU A 85 -3.95 6.28 5.32
C GLU A 85 -3.44 6.89 4.02
N ASP A 86 -2.28 6.43 3.53
CA ASP A 86 -1.68 7.02 2.33
C ASP A 86 -2.44 6.60 1.06
N ASP A 87 -2.54 7.53 0.12
CA ASP A 87 -3.33 7.38 -1.10
C ASP A 87 -2.67 6.45 -2.11
N ILE A 88 -1.34 6.53 -2.24
CA ILE A 88 -0.53 5.74 -3.18
C ILE A 88 0.65 5.12 -2.45
N ILE A 89 1.00 3.92 -2.84
CA ILE A 89 2.22 3.24 -2.39
C ILE A 89 3.15 3.09 -3.58
N LEU A 90 4.33 3.70 -3.46
CA LEU A 90 5.35 3.68 -4.50
C LEU A 90 6.62 3.00 -3.98
N VAL A 91 7.17 2.11 -4.77
CA VAL A 91 8.48 1.48 -4.56
C VAL A 91 9.46 2.05 -5.60
N PRO A 92 10.04 3.26 -5.36
CA PRO A 92 10.86 3.95 -6.36
C PRO A 92 12.18 3.22 -6.65
N MET A 93 12.63 2.39 -5.71
CA MET A 93 13.87 1.62 -5.81
C MET A 93 13.58 0.17 -5.39
N MET A 94 13.21 -0.70 -6.33
CA MET A 94 12.99 -2.12 -6.06
C MET A 94 14.19 -2.95 -6.50
N THR A 95 14.98 -3.46 -5.57
CA THR A 95 16.10 -4.36 -5.89
C THR A 95 15.63 -5.78 -6.18
N ARG A 96 16.48 -6.60 -6.83
CA ARG A 96 16.21 -8.05 -7.06
C ARG A 96 15.91 -8.79 -5.76
N ASN A 97 16.61 -8.43 -4.67
CA ASN A 97 16.39 -9.04 -3.36
C ASN A 97 15.00 -8.70 -2.81
N THR A 98 14.60 -7.42 -2.87
CA THR A 98 13.27 -6.99 -2.41
C THR A 98 12.18 -7.60 -3.27
N LEU A 99 12.35 -7.63 -4.59
CA LEU A 99 11.44 -8.27 -5.54
C LEU A 99 11.21 -9.74 -5.18
N ALA A 100 12.29 -10.51 -5.02
CA ALA A 100 12.21 -11.93 -4.69
C ALA A 100 11.52 -12.17 -3.34
N LYS A 101 11.87 -11.40 -2.30
CA LYS A 101 11.26 -11.51 -0.98
C LYS A 101 9.75 -11.24 -1.03
N CYS A 102 9.34 -10.17 -1.68
CA CYS A 102 7.91 -9.84 -1.81
C CYS A 102 7.15 -10.93 -2.58
N ALA A 103 7.71 -11.45 -3.68
CA ALA A 103 7.08 -12.49 -4.48
C ALA A 103 6.96 -13.84 -3.75
N THR A 104 7.86 -14.12 -2.80
CA THR A 104 7.86 -15.35 -1.98
C THR A 104 7.25 -15.15 -0.58
N GLY A 105 6.71 -13.98 -0.29
CA GLY A 105 6.03 -13.69 0.98
C GLY A 105 6.97 -13.47 2.18
N ILE A 106 8.26 -13.20 1.96
CA ILE A 106 9.23 -12.95 3.04
C ILE A 106 9.09 -11.52 3.56
N GLN A 107 8.78 -11.37 4.84
CA GLN A 107 8.51 -10.10 5.53
C GLN A 107 9.54 -9.88 6.65
N ASP A 108 10.82 -9.80 6.33
CA ASP A 108 11.93 -9.71 7.27
C ASP A 108 12.41 -8.29 7.59
N ASN A 109 11.78 -7.28 7.00
CA ASN A 109 12.05 -5.87 7.24
C ASN A 109 10.80 -5.02 6.97
N LEU A 110 10.80 -3.74 7.40
CA LEU A 110 9.64 -2.86 7.27
C LEU A 110 9.17 -2.67 5.82
N VAL A 111 10.09 -2.62 4.85
CA VAL A 111 9.73 -2.45 3.42
C VAL A 111 8.95 -3.66 2.91
N THR A 112 9.47 -4.88 3.11
CA THR A 112 8.79 -6.10 2.66
C THR A 112 7.50 -6.36 3.42
N THR A 113 7.47 -6.04 4.73
CA THR A 113 6.25 -6.10 5.54
C THR A 113 5.18 -5.14 5.03
N GLY A 114 5.55 -3.88 4.78
CA GLY A 114 4.60 -2.87 4.33
C GLY A 114 4.07 -3.13 2.92
N ILE A 115 4.90 -3.63 2.00
CA ILE A 115 4.44 -4.06 0.67
C ILE A 115 3.43 -5.21 0.80
N ALA A 116 3.70 -6.20 1.65
CA ALA A 116 2.78 -7.30 1.89
C ALA A 116 1.47 -6.82 2.52
N GLU A 117 1.51 -5.94 3.53
CA GLU A 117 0.31 -5.34 4.13
C GLU A 117 -0.51 -4.58 3.09
N ALA A 118 0.14 -3.80 2.22
CA ALA A 118 -0.51 -3.07 1.14
C ALA A 118 -1.24 -3.99 0.16
N LEU A 119 -0.59 -5.07 -0.28
CA LEU A 119 -1.19 -6.06 -1.17
C LEU A 119 -2.36 -6.80 -0.49
N MET A 120 -2.21 -7.18 0.79
CA MET A 120 -3.31 -7.78 1.56
C MET A 120 -4.52 -6.84 1.70
N MET A 121 -4.29 -5.52 1.77
CA MET A 121 -5.35 -4.51 1.83
C MET A 121 -5.85 -4.09 0.45
N ASN A 122 -5.41 -4.74 -0.61
CA ASN A 122 -5.73 -4.41 -2.00
C ASN A 122 -5.45 -2.94 -2.36
N LYS A 123 -4.40 -2.36 -1.77
CA LYS A 123 -3.92 -1.01 -2.10
C LYS A 123 -3.19 -1.01 -3.43
N GLU A 124 -3.26 0.10 -4.16
CA GLU A 124 -2.46 0.28 -5.36
C GLU A 124 -0.98 0.40 -5.00
N VAL A 125 -0.17 -0.53 -5.49
CA VAL A 125 1.29 -0.54 -5.31
C VAL A 125 1.96 -0.42 -6.67
N ILE A 126 2.77 0.63 -6.82
CA ILE A 126 3.52 0.92 -8.04
C ILE A 126 5.01 0.73 -7.75
N ALA A 127 5.73 -0.01 -8.57
CA ALA A 127 7.16 -0.24 -8.40
C ALA A 127 7.96 0.13 -9.66
N VAL A 128 9.12 0.75 -9.46
CA VAL A 128 10.08 1.02 -10.53
C VAL A 128 10.95 -0.21 -10.74
N LYS A 129 10.96 -0.74 -11.96
CA LYS A 129 11.64 -1.99 -12.33
C LYS A 129 13.13 -1.84 -12.65
N ASP A 130 13.62 -0.64 -12.83
CA ASP A 130 14.95 -0.32 -13.37
C ASP A 130 16.10 -1.07 -12.69
N SER A 131 16.04 -1.27 -11.38
CA SER A 131 17.13 -1.91 -10.62
C SER A 131 17.21 -3.43 -10.83
N PHE A 132 16.14 -4.07 -11.30
CA PHE A 132 16.14 -5.51 -11.54
C PHE A 132 15.93 -5.89 -13.01
N ASP A 133 15.45 -4.99 -13.87
CA ASP A 133 15.18 -5.23 -15.28
C ASP A 133 16.48 -5.59 -16.02
N PRO A 134 16.60 -6.80 -16.59
CA PRO A 134 17.78 -7.20 -17.34
C PRO A 134 17.96 -6.41 -18.64
N GLN A 135 16.91 -5.74 -19.12
CA GLN A 135 16.98 -4.92 -20.34
C GLN A 135 17.39 -3.47 -20.06
N ASN A 136 17.45 -3.05 -18.78
CA ASN A 136 17.89 -1.71 -18.45
C ASN A 136 19.36 -1.50 -18.87
N PRO A 137 19.68 -0.41 -19.61
CA PRO A 137 21.03 -0.14 -20.13
C PRO A 137 22.12 -0.17 -19.06
N LYS A 138 21.81 0.28 -17.84
CA LYS A 138 22.75 0.26 -16.73
C LYS A 138 23.08 -1.17 -16.28
N ASN A 139 22.06 -2.04 -16.15
CA ASN A 139 22.26 -3.44 -15.80
C ASN A 139 23.05 -4.20 -16.89
N ILE A 140 22.80 -3.88 -18.17
CA ILE A 140 23.56 -4.42 -19.30
C ILE A 140 25.04 -3.98 -19.20
N SER A 141 25.30 -2.69 -18.99
CA SER A 141 26.66 -2.15 -18.89
C SER A 141 27.45 -2.74 -17.70
N LEU A 142 26.78 -3.08 -16.62
CA LEU A 142 27.35 -3.74 -15.44
C LEU A 142 27.52 -5.26 -15.63
N GLY A 143 27.07 -5.82 -16.75
CA GLY A 143 27.17 -7.25 -17.03
C GLY A 143 26.17 -8.14 -16.27
N PHE A 144 25.14 -7.54 -15.64
CA PHE A 144 24.13 -8.26 -14.84
C PHE A 144 23.03 -8.93 -15.67
N SER A 145 23.11 -8.84 -17.01
CA SER A 145 22.12 -9.41 -17.94
C SER A 145 22.64 -10.60 -18.75
N LYS A 146 23.84 -11.11 -18.45
CA LYS A 146 24.52 -12.12 -19.24
C LYS A 146 23.90 -13.54 -19.17
N ASN A 147 23.18 -13.86 -18.11
CA ASN A 147 22.57 -15.18 -17.95
C ASN A 147 21.06 -15.11 -18.24
N PRO A 148 20.61 -15.58 -19.44
CA PRO A 148 19.21 -15.46 -19.84
C PRO A 148 18.28 -16.31 -18.98
N ALA A 149 18.73 -17.47 -18.46
CA ALA A 149 17.93 -18.31 -17.59
C ALA A 149 17.68 -17.64 -16.24
N TYR A 150 18.72 -17.01 -15.67
CA TYR A 150 18.58 -16.25 -14.41
C TYR A 150 17.72 -15.00 -14.60
N ASN A 151 17.86 -14.31 -15.73
CA ASN A 151 17.03 -13.17 -16.05
C ASN A 151 15.54 -13.54 -16.12
N LYS A 152 15.22 -14.65 -16.80
CA LYS A 152 13.85 -15.18 -16.85
C LYS A 152 13.33 -15.54 -15.46
N PHE A 153 14.16 -16.13 -14.62
CA PHE A 153 13.80 -16.46 -13.22
C PHE A 153 13.45 -15.21 -12.42
N VAL A 154 14.26 -14.14 -12.50
CA VAL A 154 14.00 -12.86 -11.82
C VAL A 154 12.72 -12.20 -12.34
N LEU A 155 12.49 -12.20 -13.66
CA LEU A 155 11.26 -11.65 -14.24
C LEU A 155 10.01 -12.46 -13.82
N GLY A 156 10.16 -13.77 -13.55
CA GLY A 156 9.07 -14.57 -12.99
C GLY A 156 8.56 -14.06 -11.63
N TYR A 157 9.41 -13.45 -10.81
CA TYR A 157 8.96 -12.79 -9.58
C TYR A 157 8.15 -11.52 -9.85
N GLN A 158 8.50 -10.77 -10.92
CA GLN A 158 7.69 -9.64 -11.37
C GLN A 158 6.28 -10.12 -11.77
N ASP A 159 6.20 -11.22 -12.53
CA ASP A 159 4.91 -11.78 -12.97
C ASP A 159 4.04 -12.19 -11.76
N VAL A 160 4.65 -12.81 -10.74
CA VAL A 160 3.95 -13.16 -9.49
C VAL A 160 3.36 -11.91 -8.83
N LEU A 161 4.15 -10.86 -8.65
CA LEU A 161 3.69 -9.63 -8.01
C LEU A 161 2.66 -8.87 -8.87
N THR A 162 2.78 -8.93 -10.20
CA THR A 162 1.78 -8.39 -11.11
C THR A 162 0.44 -9.10 -10.94
N ASN A 163 0.44 -10.41 -10.75
CA ASN A 163 -0.78 -11.18 -10.45
C ASN A 163 -1.39 -10.82 -9.09
N PHE A 164 -0.59 -10.31 -8.14
CA PHE A 164 -1.07 -9.77 -6.87
C PHE A 164 -1.58 -8.32 -6.97
N GLY A 165 -1.54 -7.72 -8.17
CA GLY A 165 -2.04 -6.36 -8.42
C GLY A 165 -0.97 -5.25 -8.38
N MET A 166 0.33 -5.59 -8.23
CA MET A 166 1.40 -4.61 -8.29
C MET A 166 1.63 -4.15 -9.73
N LYS A 167 1.80 -2.83 -9.92
CA LYS A 167 2.11 -2.23 -11.22
C LYS A 167 3.60 -1.95 -11.32
N PHE A 168 4.21 -2.30 -12.46
CA PHE A 168 5.63 -2.04 -12.73
C PHE A 168 5.79 -0.98 -13.82
N ILE A 169 6.66 0.00 -13.56
CA ILE A 169 6.94 1.11 -14.46
C ILE A 169 8.45 1.34 -14.59
N ASP A 170 8.85 2.07 -15.62
CA ASP A 170 10.20 2.64 -15.73
C ASP A 170 10.31 3.92 -14.91
N ALA A 171 11.53 4.35 -14.58
CA ALA A 171 11.78 5.52 -13.74
C ALA A 171 11.18 6.82 -14.30
N ASP A 172 11.18 6.98 -15.62
CA ASP A 172 10.59 8.14 -16.32
C ASP A 172 9.04 8.15 -16.25
N GLY A 173 8.43 6.99 -15.98
CA GLY A 173 6.99 6.84 -15.81
C GLY A 173 6.43 7.31 -14.47
N ILE A 174 7.27 7.61 -13.46
CA ILE A 174 6.83 7.93 -12.08
C ILE A 174 5.80 9.06 -12.05
N LYS A 175 6.12 10.19 -12.68
CA LYS A 175 5.23 11.36 -12.68
C LYS A 175 3.87 11.06 -13.31
N LYS A 176 3.87 10.32 -14.43
CA LYS A 176 2.64 9.91 -15.13
C LYS A 176 1.82 8.94 -14.28
N ALA A 177 2.47 7.98 -13.63
CA ALA A 177 1.81 6.99 -12.79
C ALA A 177 1.13 7.64 -11.58
N ILE A 178 1.85 8.50 -10.83
CA ILE A 178 1.30 9.23 -9.69
C ILE A 178 0.12 10.11 -10.12
N ASN A 179 0.29 10.90 -11.19
CA ASN A 179 -0.79 11.75 -11.69
C ASN A 179 -2.00 10.92 -12.17
N GLY A 180 -1.77 9.77 -12.80
CA GLY A 180 -2.83 8.87 -13.24
C GLY A 180 -3.64 8.28 -12.08
N SER A 181 -2.98 7.86 -11.00
CA SER A 181 -3.65 7.32 -9.81
C SER A 181 -4.49 8.37 -9.09
N PHE A 182 -4.14 9.64 -9.21
CA PHE A 182 -4.97 10.75 -8.69
C PHE A 182 -6.04 11.26 -9.67
N ASN A 183 -6.22 10.62 -10.83
CA ASN A 183 -7.11 11.08 -11.90
C ASN A 183 -6.83 12.53 -12.34
N ILE A 184 -5.57 12.93 -12.33
CA ILE A 184 -5.11 14.23 -12.78
C ILE A 184 -4.91 14.16 -14.30
N ASN A 185 -6.00 14.14 -15.05
CA ASN A 185 -5.93 14.20 -16.50
C ASN A 185 -5.57 15.63 -16.91
N ASN A 186 -4.42 15.80 -17.56
CA ASN A 186 -3.98 17.08 -18.16
C ASN A 186 -4.78 17.44 -19.44
N GLU A 187 -5.98 16.92 -19.61
CA GLU A 187 -6.84 17.28 -20.72
C GLU A 187 -7.96 18.22 -20.26
N ILE A 188 -7.64 19.52 -20.23
CA ILE A 188 -8.67 20.56 -20.25
C ILE A 188 -9.13 20.71 -21.70
N ILE A 189 -10.08 19.87 -22.11
CA ILE A 189 -10.94 20.16 -23.28
C ILE A 189 -12.39 20.09 -22.79
N PRO A 190 -13.13 21.20 -22.82
CA PRO A 190 -14.52 21.18 -22.42
C PRO A 190 -15.37 20.58 -23.55
N ASN A 191 -15.66 19.31 -23.51
CA ASN A 191 -16.79 18.75 -24.24
C ASN A 191 -17.95 18.58 -23.26
N ILE A 192 -18.83 19.56 -23.26
CA ILE A 192 -20.14 19.50 -22.62
C ILE A 192 -21.07 18.80 -23.61
N GLU A 193 -21.32 17.52 -23.40
CA GLU A 193 -22.51 16.86 -23.91
C GLU A 193 -23.41 16.43 -22.75
N PRO A 194 -24.73 16.62 -22.85
CA PRO A 194 -25.66 16.38 -21.75
C PRO A 194 -25.87 14.90 -21.50
N ILE A 195 -25.62 14.47 -20.27
CA ILE A 195 -25.84 13.10 -19.83
C ILE A 195 -27.34 12.83 -19.75
N ASN A 196 -27.85 12.09 -20.70
CA ASN A 196 -29.17 11.42 -20.60
C ASN A 196 -29.08 10.32 -19.53
N LYS A 197 -29.84 10.51 -18.46
CA LYS A 197 -30.07 9.51 -17.42
C LYS A 197 -30.79 8.30 -17.98
N THR A 198 -30.07 7.21 -18.16
CA THR A 198 -30.67 5.89 -18.29
C THR A 198 -30.63 5.20 -16.94
N ILE A 199 -31.77 5.10 -16.32
CA ILE A 199 -32.00 4.38 -15.06
C ILE A 199 -31.88 2.88 -15.36
N VAL A 200 -30.79 2.25 -14.91
CA VAL A 200 -30.68 0.80 -14.84
C VAL A 200 -31.18 0.38 -13.46
N LYS A 201 -32.26 -0.42 -13.48
CA LYS A 201 -32.84 -0.99 -12.26
C LYS A 201 -31.85 -1.91 -11.58
N GLU A 202 -31.54 -1.61 -10.32
CA GLU A 202 -30.85 -2.51 -9.41
C GLU A 202 -31.76 -3.69 -9.07
N GLU A 203 -31.33 -4.90 -9.41
CA GLU A 203 -31.92 -6.11 -8.84
C GLU A 203 -31.35 -6.30 -7.43
N ASN A 204 -32.26 -6.34 -6.48
CA ASN A 204 -32.03 -6.56 -5.06
C ASN A 204 -31.40 -7.93 -4.82
N VAL A 205 -30.11 -7.97 -4.46
CA VAL A 205 -29.53 -9.08 -3.72
C VAL A 205 -29.48 -8.67 -2.25
N THR A 206 -30.39 -9.17 -1.47
CA THR A 206 -30.45 -9.00 -0.03
C THR A 206 -29.28 -9.73 0.63
N PRO A 207 -28.38 -9.03 1.36
CA PRO A 207 -27.51 -9.71 2.30
C PRO A 207 -28.33 -10.08 3.53
N ILE A 208 -28.33 -11.35 3.87
CA ILE A 208 -28.90 -11.86 5.12
C ILE A 208 -28.02 -11.33 6.27
N VAL A 209 -28.37 -10.18 6.78
CA VAL A 209 -27.81 -9.68 8.04
C VAL A 209 -28.61 -10.32 9.16
N ASN A 210 -28.10 -11.40 9.73
CA ASN A 210 -28.57 -11.89 11.01
C ASN A 210 -28.24 -10.87 12.10
N LYS A 211 -29.22 -10.03 12.39
CA LYS A 211 -29.24 -9.13 13.56
C LYS A 211 -29.29 -10.00 14.80
N VAL A 212 -28.16 -10.18 15.47
CA VAL A 212 -28.09 -10.85 16.78
C VAL A 212 -28.23 -9.79 17.85
N THR A 213 -29.35 -9.80 18.53
CA THR A 213 -29.63 -9.06 19.76
C THR A 213 -28.73 -9.53 20.90
N VAL A 214 -28.02 -8.56 21.51
CA VAL A 214 -27.09 -8.78 22.62
C VAL A 214 -27.88 -9.08 23.90
N SER A 215 -27.77 -10.32 24.38
CA SER A 215 -28.01 -10.67 25.78
C SER A 215 -27.32 -12.01 26.05
N GLY A 216 -26.26 -12.00 26.87
CA GLY A 216 -25.69 -13.20 27.51
C GLY A 216 -25.30 -14.39 26.61
N LYS A 217 -24.62 -14.15 25.48
CA LYS A 217 -24.32 -15.25 24.55
C LYS A 217 -23.10 -16.04 24.97
N VAL A 218 -23.27 -17.34 25.25
CA VAL A 218 -22.17 -18.30 25.42
C VAL A 218 -21.52 -18.51 24.07
N LEU A 219 -20.22 -18.24 23.97
CA LEU A 219 -19.42 -18.41 22.76
C LEU A 219 -19.03 -19.88 22.59
N SER A 220 -19.17 -20.45 21.39
CA SER A 220 -18.85 -21.86 21.10
C SER A 220 -18.19 -22.02 19.74
N GLY A 221 -17.43 -23.10 19.54
CA GLY A 221 -16.72 -23.38 18.31
C GLY A 221 -15.29 -22.81 18.30
N VAL A 222 -14.81 -22.37 17.14
CA VAL A 222 -13.50 -21.69 17.02
C VAL A 222 -13.70 -20.19 17.18
N LEU A 223 -13.10 -19.63 18.23
CA LEU A 223 -13.25 -18.23 18.59
C LEU A 223 -12.09 -17.40 18.06
N THR A 224 -12.40 -16.45 17.21
CA THR A 224 -11.47 -15.47 16.66
C THR A 224 -11.39 -14.21 17.51
N THR A 225 -10.45 -13.32 17.22
CA THR A 225 -10.33 -12.02 17.87
C THR A 225 -11.60 -11.18 17.68
N GLU A 226 -12.22 -11.25 16.50
CA GLU A 226 -13.46 -10.52 16.19
C GLU A 226 -14.63 -11.00 17.04
N ASP A 227 -14.76 -12.30 17.26
CA ASP A 227 -15.80 -12.87 18.13
C ASP A 227 -15.64 -12.39 19.56
N ILE A 228 -14.41 -12.28 20.06
CA ILE A 228 -14.12 -11.75 21.40
C ILE A 228 -14.45 -10.25 21.48
N ILE A 229 -14.07 -9.45 20.48
CA ILE A 229 -14.36 -8.00 20.44
C ILE A 229 -15.86 -7.75 20.49
N VAL A 230 -16.65 -8.50 19.73
CA VAL A 230 -18.10 -8.37 19.67
C VAL A 230 -18.76 -8.83 20.97
N ALA A 231 -18.20 -9.84 21.64
CA ALA A 231 -18.77 -10.44 22.84
C ALA A 231 -18.41 -9.71 24.13
N VAL A 232 -17.29 -8.97 24.15
CA VAL A 232 -16.84 -8.22 25.33
C VAL A 232 -17.87 -7.15 25.71
N ASN A 233 -18.41 -7.29 26.91
CA ASN A 233 -19.30 -6.29 27.51
C ASN A 233 -18.52 -5.23 28.30
N ARG A 234 -19.23 -4.26 28.91
CA ARG A 234 -18.63 -3.19 29.73
C ARG A 234 -17.85 -3.71 30.94
N SER A 235 -18.15 -4.91 31.45
CA SER A 235 -17.45 -5.54 32.58
C SER A 235 -16.18 -6.29 32.16
N LYS A 236 -15.84 -6.31 30.87
CA LYS A 236 -14.71 -7.07 30.32
C LYS A 236 -14.77 -8.58 30.63
N GLU A 237 -15.97 -9.14 30.64
CA GLU A 237 -16.19 -10.57 30.84
C GLU A 237 -16.82 -11.21 29.62
N ILE A 238 -16.38 -12.43 29.29
CA ILE A 238 -16.97 -13.26 28.24
C ILE A 238 -17.25 -14.66 28.78
N CYS A 239 -18.37 -15.26 28.32
CA CYS A 239 -18.71 -16.63 28.64
C CYS A 239 -18.40 -17.53 27.44
N VAL A 240 -17.57 -18.53 27.66
CA VAL A 240 -17.10 -19.44 26.61
C VAL A 240 -17.51 -20.85 26.98
N LYS A 241 -18.11 -21.57 26.03
CA LYS A 241 -18.53 -22.96 26.22
C LYS A 241 -17.32 -23.86 26.44
N GLU A 242 -17.42 -24.84 27.37
CA GLU A 242 -16.39 -25.85 27.53
C GLU A 242 -16.13 -26.58 26.20
N GLY A 243 -14.83 -26.72 25.83
CA GLY A 243 -14.41 -27.30 24.58
C GLY A 243 -14.32 -26.35 23.38
N ALA A 244 -14.63 -25.07 23.53
CA ALA A 244 -14.40 -24.08 22.47
C ALA A 244 -12.89 -23.82 22.27
N LEU A 245 -12.48 -23.71 21.02
CA LEU A 245 -11.10 -23.43 20.63
C LEU A 245 -10.90 -21.92 20.50
N ILE A 246 -10.08 -21.33 21.37
CA ILE A 246 -9.69 -19.92 21.27
C ILE A 246 -8.39 -19.84 20.44
N THR A 247 -8.40 -19.10 19.32
CA THR A 247 -7.21 -18.94 18.47
C THR A 247 -6.08 -18.23 19.24
N PRO A 248 -4.80 -18.44 18.87
CA PRO A 248 -3.66 -17.78 19.52
C PRO A 248 -3.81 -16.24 19.56
N LEU A 249 -4.22 -15.65 18.47
CA LEU A 249 -4.44 -14.19 18.36
C LEU A 249 -5.56 -13.71 19.30
N ALA A 250 -6.64 -14.47 19.43
CA ALA A 250 -7.72 -14.17 20.35
C ALA A 250 -7.27 -14.31 21.82
N LYS A 251 -6.40 -15.25 22.15
CA LYS A 251 -5.78 -15.38 23.49
C LYS A 251 -4.92 -14.18 23.82
N ASP A 252 -4.09 -13.73 22.89
CA ASP A 252 -3.27 -12.54 23.06
C ASP A 252 -4.12 -11.30 23.27
N TYR A 253 -5.22 -11.17 22.51
CA TYR A 253 -6.16 -10.06 22.68
C TYR A 253 -6.84 -10.07 24.06
N ILE A 254 -7.30 -11.25 24.53
CA ILE A 254 -7.88 -11.45 25.86
C ILE A 254 -6.90 -11.02 26.95
N TYR A 255 -5.66 -11.49 26.84
CA TYR A 255 -4.59 -11.18 27.82
C TYR A 255 -4.26 -9.70 27.85
N ASN A 256 -4.01 -9.09 26.69
CA ASN A 256 -3.61 -7.68 26.57
C ASN A 256 -4.70 -6.71 27.05
N ASN A 257 -5.98 -7.07 26.85
CA ASN A 257 -7.12 -6.24 27.24
C ASN A 257 -7.68 -6.59 28.63
N LYS A 258 -7.05 -7.53 29.35
CA LYS A 258 -7.47 -8.01 30.68
C LYS A 258 -8.94 -8.44 30.70
N ILE A 259 -9.33 -9.26 29.71
CA ILE A 259 -10.69 -9.78 29.59
C ILE A 259 -10.79 -11.06 30.43
N ASN A 260 -11.79 -11.15 31.27
CA ASN A 260 -12.05 -12.30 32.11
C ASN A 260 -12.86 -13.34 31.34
N VAL A 261 -12.34 -14.57 31.20
CA VAL A 261 -12.99 -15.67 30.50
C VAL A 261 -13.63 -16.58 31.53
N LYS A 262 -14.95 -16.70 31.49
CA LYS A 262 -15.71 -17.68 32.28
C LYS A 262 -16.11 -18.83 31.37
N TYR A 263 -15.90 -20.05 31.81
CA TYR A 263 -16.36 -21.25 31.13
C TYR A 263 -17.74 -21.61 31.65
N CYS A 264 -18.69 -21.82 30.72
CA CYS A 264 -20.10 -22.06 31.02
C CYS A 264 -20.62 -23.31 30.35
#